data_319fcdf9e6f689424ee220544bafd2e3
#
_entry.id   319fcdf9e6f689424ee220544bafd2e3
#
_cell.length_a   1.000
_cell.length_b   1.000
_cell.length_c   1.000
_cell.angle_alpha   90.00
_cell.angle_beta   90.00
_cell.angle_gamma   90.00
#
_symmetry.space_group_name_H-M   'P 1'
#
loop_
_entity.id
_entity.type
_entity.pdbx_description
1 polymer ?
#
loop_
_entity_poly.entity_id
_entity_poly.type
_entity_poly.pdbx_seq_one_letter_code
_entity_poly.pdbx_strand_id
1 'polypeptide(L)'
;MESFQASLGHLTATGVRARVYCEDFLFPKVYRTMADLWWIYSKPVPADGRELWTLFLQCSCITAVIGGLFYNWMFASLEYSWHLSIATAISFSLLLLLTLLLVHPARCVFSMIMPTLGTKQGRKLLFSTCIMIAVVNITPNIISNIKTILQVIQCICKNSSDSLLNSTALLEKVSWEFGDAVQEAIPSMYKPMNGHFRFSLLQNSSLIYQKMHLAGEKISREFLSAEVLVKDSVRVANRLAAGFFMLCLCFESTWYLKNYLTNLSFDNFYITKKLERLAADKRAAHLLVGSSKKLIRPTGLRLSREEVVLCLVQAMLVTVALMLMLVVVAMDHFAFSVADTAVRKAAQFSAVPVTLSIKYKAEVGIMPFLFKIFWRPSEALLLSDFNKTYHHHLIFSSARCRISPPTPPNPSVLLVVGLLFCILYGTVFLETYARRLCRSIAASFFQSWEEKRALHLYRKLSRRHRKEQNSLKGHV
;
A
#
# COMPACT_ATOMS: atom_id res chain seq x y z
N MET A 1 32.93 -34.72 -29.16
CA MET A 1 31.61 -35.05 -28.62
C MET A 1 31.65 -36.06 -27.49
N GLU A 2 32.51 -37.07 -27.56
CA GLU A 2 32.68 -38.07 -26.50
C GLU A 2 33.23 -37.56 -25.16
N SER A 3 34.12 -36.56 -25.16
CA SER A 3 34.67 -35.99 -23.92
C SER A 3 33.63 -35.16 -23.14
N PHE A 4 32.64 -34.58 -23.83
CA PHE A 4 31.56 -33.79 -23.21
C PHE A 4 30.50 -34.71 -22.57
N GLN A 5 30.21 -35.87 -23.21
CA GLN A 5 29.31 -36.90 -22.63
C GLN A 5 29.93 -37.59 -21.40
N ALA A 6 31.24 -37.83 -21.40
CA ALA A 6 31.93 -38.37 -20.24
C ALA A 6 31.95 -37.40 -19.05
N SER A 7 32.11 -36.07 -19.30
CA SER A 7 32.06 -35.04 -18.27
C SER A 7 30.64 -34.87 -17.69
N LEU A 8 29.60 -34.95 -18.53
CA LEU A 8 28.20 -34.88 -18.09
C LEU A 8 27.81 -36.15 -17.27
N GLY A 9 28.29 -37.33 -17.65
CA GLY A 9 28.09 -38.55 -16.88
C GLY A 9 28.76 -38.50 -15.51
N HIS A 10 29.95 -37.88 -15.40
CA HIS A 10 30.63 -37.72 -14.11
C HIS A 10 29.94 -36.72 -13.20
N LEU A 11 29.38 -35.62 -13.74
CA LEU A 11 28.59 -34.64 -12.99
C LEU A 11 27.26 -35.20 -12.48
N THR A 12 26.58 -36.01 -13.28
CA THR A 12 25.33 -36.69 -12.85
C THR A 12 25.61 -37.77 -11.81
N ALA A 13 26.69 -38.56 -11.96
CA ALA A 13 27.09 -39.59 -11.00
C ALA A 13 27.53 -39.00 -9.64
N THR A 14 28.23 -37.84 -9.63
CA THR A 14 28.58 -37.12 -8.41
C THR A 14 27.35 -36.50 -7.77
N GLY A 15 26.41 -35.95 -8.55
CA GLY A 15 25.14 -35.44 -8.06
C GLY A 15 24.26 -36.51 -7.43
N VAL A 16 24.15 -37.68 -8.02
CA VAL A 16 23.41 -38.82 -7.49
C VAL A 16 24.06 -39.35 -6.21
N ARG A 17 25.42 -39.53 -6.19
CA ARG A 17 26.13 -39.94 -4.96
C ARG A 17 26.00 -38.90 -3.83
N ALA A 18 26.06 -37.62 -4.13
CA ALA A 18 25.84 -36.57 -3.14
C ALA A 18 24.42 -36.60 -2.58
N ARG A 19 23.42 -36.89 -3.43
CA ARG A 19 22.01 -37.01 -3.03
C ARG A 19 21.77 -38.22 -2.14
N VAL A 20 22.29 -39.38 -2.50
CA VAL A 20 22.21 -40.61 -1.70
C VAL A 20 22.95 -40.44 -0.37
N TYR A 21 24.12 -39.81 -0.35
CA TYR A 21 24.86 -39.52 0.88
C TYR A 21 24.12 -38.53 1.79
N CYS A 22 23.43 -37.51 1.22
CA CYS A 22 22.55 -36.62 1.96
C CYS A 22 21.33 -37.36 2.53
N GLU A 23 20.64 -38.18 1.75
CA GLU A 23 19.39 -38.83 2.19
C GLU A 23 19.64 -39.97 3.19
N ASP A 24 20.68 -40.79 3.01
CA ASP A 24 20.90 -41.94 3.86
C ASP A 24 21.77 -41.66 5.09
N PHE A 25 22.66 -40.71 5.04
CA PHE A 25 23.64 -40.47 6.12
C PHE A 25 23.49 -39.12 6.81
N LEU A 26 23.38 -38.03 6.07
CA LEU A 26 23.27 -36.68 6.68
C LEU A 26 21.88 -36.46 7.27
N PHE A 27 20.81 -36.76 6.56
CA PHE A 27 19.44 -36.51 6.98
C PHE A 27 19.07 -37.18 8.32
N PRO A 28 19.34 -38.48 8.56
CA PRO A 28 19.00 -39.11 9.82
C PRO A 28 19.86 -38.59 10.98
N LYS A 29 21.13 -38.22 10.72
CA LYS A 29 22.02 -37.67 11.73
C LYS A 29 21.64 -36.27 12.13
N VAL A 30 21.34 -35.37 11.15
CA VAL A 30 20.85 -34.03 11.40
C VAL A 30 19.48 -34.08 12.10
N TYR A 31 18.59 -34.96 11.68
CA TYR A 31 17.30 -35.14 12.33
C TYR A 31 17.43 -35.56 13.81
N ARG A 32 18.32 -36.48 14.12
CA ARG A 32 18.57 -36.91 15.50
C ARG A 32 19.14 -35.77 16.34
N THR A 33 20.17 -35.05 15.85
CA THR A 33 20.71 -33.90 16.56
C THR A 33 19.68 -32.79 16.76
N MET A 34 18.84 -32.50 15.78
CA MET A 34 17.75 -31.52 15.93
C MET A 34 16.69 -32.01 16.94
N ALA A 35 16.37 -33.29 16.95
CA ALA A 35 15.43 -33.87 17.92
C ALA A 35 15.99 -33.81 19.35
N ASP A 36 17.30 -34.09 19.54
CA ASP A 36 17.96 -33.99 20.84
C ASP A 36 18.05 -32.54 21.32
N LEU A 37 18.38 -31.61 20.42
CA LEU A 37 18.37 -30.17 20.73
C LEU A 37 16.97 -29.69 21.14
N TRP A 38 15.93 -30.12 20.41
CA TRP A 38 14.54 -29.79 20.74
C TRP A 38 14.13 -30.40 22.09
N TRP A 39 14.54 -31.61 22.37
CA TRP A 39 14.26 -32.27 23.65
C TRP A 39 14.86 -31.50 24.84
N ILE A 40 16.14 -31.07 24.73
CA ILE A 40 16.81 -30.28 25.79
C ILE A 40 16.10 -28.92 25.94
N TYR A 41 15.74 -28.25 24.85
CA TYR A 41 15.07 -26.96 24.88
C TYR A 41 13.66 -27.02 25.51
N SER A 42 12.93 -28.10 25.25
CA SER A 42 11.55 -28.28 25.77
C SER A 42 11.48 -28.82 27.19
N LYS A 43 12.59 -29.30 27.75
CA LYS A 43 12.67 -29.85 29.10
C LYS A 43 12.56 -28.73 30.17
N PRO A 44 11.75 -28.90 31.23
CA PRO A 44 11.55 -27.85 32.21
C PRO A 44 12.84 -27.49 32.98
N VAL A 45 13.61 -28.50 33.40
CA VAL A 45 14.89 -28.33 34.10
C VAL A 45 15.92 -29.23 33.46
N PRO A 46 17.11 -28.74 33.07
CA PRO A 46 18.21 -29.56 32.60
C PRO A 46 18.70 -30.47 33.72
N ALA A 47 19.01 -31.73 33.39
CA ALA A 47 19.47 -32.71 34.40
C ALA A 47 20.99 -32.61 34.64
N ASP A 48 21.76 -32.35 33.57
CA ASP A 48 23.22 -32.36 33.57
C ASP A 48 23.81 -31.01 33.19
N GLY A 49 25.07 -30.75 33.59
CA GLY A 49 25.78 -29.53 33.20
C GLY A 49 25.95 -29.38 31.68
N ARG A 50 26.04 -30.50 30.92
CA ARG A 50 26.06 -30.47 29.43
C ARG A 50 24.75 -29.99 28.85
N GLU A 51 23.61 -30.44 29.36
CA GLU A 51 22.29 -29.98 28.96
C GLU A 51 22.12 -28.48 29.25
N LEU A 52 22.61 -28.01 30.41
CA LEU A 52 22.57 -26.61 30.78
C LEU A 52 23.37 -25.73 29.81
N TRP A 53 24.60 -26.15 29.48
CA TRP A 53 25.42 -25.44 28.49
C TRP A 53 24.78 -25.44 27.11
N THR A 54 24.22 -26.55 26.67
CA THR A 54 23.51 -26.64 25.39
C THR A 54 22.30 -25.70 25.36
N LEU A 55 21.52 -25.68 26.44
CA LEU A 55 20.38 -24.77 26.57
C LEU A 55 20.83 -23.31 26.59
N PHE A 56 21.91 -22.97 27.30
CA PHE A 56 22.47 -21.61 27.30
C PHE A 56 22.91 -21.19 25.90
N LEU A 57 23.63 -22.05 25.21
CA LEU A 57 24.09 -21.75 23.82
C LEU A 57 22.91 -21.58 22.85
N GLN A 58 21.88 -22.43 22.95
CA GLN A 58 20.67 -22.30 22.14
C GLN A 58 19.96 -20.97 22.41
N CYS A 59 19.70 -20.63 23.67
CA CYS A 59 19.07 -19.37 24.04
C CYS A 59 19.89 -18.15 23.60
N SER A 60 21.24 -18.20 23.75
CA SER A 60 22.14 -17.14 23.31
C SER A 60 22.11 -16.96 21.79
N CYS A 61 22.11 -18.04 21.04
CA CYS A 61 21.99 -18.00 19.57
C CYS A 61 20.67 -17.39 19.11
N ILE A 62 19.56 -17.82 19.72
CA ILE A 62 18.23 -17.30 19.45
C ILE A 62 18.15 -15.80 19.75
N THR A 63 18.62 -15.40 20.93
CA THR A 63 18.55 -13.98 21.34
C THR A 63 19.48 -13.08 20.55
N ALA A 64 20.64 -13.57 20.10
CA ALA A 64 21.53 -12.83 19.22
C ALA A 64 20.90 -12.58 17.85
N VAL A 65 20.27 -13.60 17.24
CA VAL A 65 19.55 -13.45 15.97
C VAL A 65 18.37 -12.49 16.11
N ILE A 66 17.54 -12.65 17.13
CA ILE A 66 16.37 -11.79 17.36
C ILE A 66 16.81 -10.36 17.68
N GLY A 67 17.86 -10.18 18.48
CA GLY A 67 18.42 -8.85 18.79
C GLY A 67 18.97 -8.14 17.56
N GLY A 68 19.64 -8.87 16.66
CA GLY A 68 20.11 -8.34 15.39
C GLY A 68 18.97 -7.95 14.44
N LEU A 69 17.93 -8.78 14.36
CA LEU A 69 16.72 -8.46 13.59
C LEU A 69 15.97 -7.26 14.19
N PHE A 70 15.87 -7.18 15.49
CA PHE A 70 15.24 -6.07 16.21
C PHE A 70 16.00 -4.76 16.00
N TYR A 71 17.33 -4.80 16.09
CA TYR A 71 18.20 -3.67 15.78
C TYR A 71 17.96 -3.17 14.33
N ASN A 72 18.03 -4.07 13.36
CA ASN A 72 17.82 -3.72 11.94
C ASN A 72 16.43 -3.13 11.72
N TRP A 73 15.41 -3.68 12.36
CA TRP A 73 14.05 -3.16 12.26
C TRP A 73 13.90 -1.76 12.89
N MET A 74 14.47 -1.53 14.08
CA MET A 74 14.47 -0.22 14.73
C MET A 74 15.19 0.83 13.88
N PHE A 75 16.36 0.47 13.34
CA PHE A 75 17.19 1.40 12.58
C PHE A 75 16.66 1.64 11.17
N ALA A 76 16.39 0.58 10.39
CA ALA A 76 16.02 0.70 8.98
C ALA A 76 14.54 1.02 8.75
N SER A 77 13.62 0.43 9.53
CA SER A 77 12.17 0.58 9.29
C SER A 77 11.52 1.67 10.13
N LEU A 78 11.98 1.86 11.38
CA LEU A 78 11.40 2.85 12.28
C LEU A 78 12.20 4.16 12.33
N GLU A 79 13.34 4.23 11.64
CA GLU A 79 14.19 5.42 11.55
C GLU A 79 14.57 6.03 12.91
N TYR A 80 14.92 5.17 13.89
CA TYR A 80 15.48 5.63 15.15
C TYR A 80 16.97 5.90 15.03
N SER A 81 17.49 6.75 15.94
CA SER A 81 18.93 7.04 15.99
C SER A 81 19.76 5.78 16.28
N TRP A 82 20.94 5.70 15.70
CA TRP A 82 21.86 4.56 15.85
C TRP A 82 22.11 4.18 17.30
N HIS A 83 22.41 5.18 18.16
CA HIS A 83 22.67 4.95 19.58
C HIS A 83 21.47 4.35 20.32
N LEU A 84 20.26 4.88 20.05
CA LEU A 84 19.04 4.38 20.67
C LEU A 84 18.72 2.95 20.20
N SER A 85 18.90 2.68 18.90
CA SER A 85 18.63 1.36 18.32
C SER A 85 19.56 0.29 18.90
N ILE A 86 20.84 0.58 19.08
CA ILE A 86 21.78 -0.36 19.71
C ILE A 86 21.46 -0.56 21.19
N ALA A 87 21.28 0.51 21.97
CA ALA A 87 21.03 0.41 23.41
C ALA A 87 19.76 -0.40 23.69
N THR A 88 18.68 -0.13 22.96
CA THR A 88 17.41 -0.86 23.11
C THR A 88 17.52 -2.31 22.66
N ALA A 89 18.24 -2.59 21.57
CA ALA A 89 18.42 -3.96 21.06
C ALA A 89 19.25 -4.82 22.03
N ILE A 90 20.31 -4.29 22.60
CA ILE A 90 21.14 -5.00 23.62
C ILE A 90 20.30 -5.26 24.87
N SER A 91 19.62 -4.23 25.39
CA SER A 91 18.78 -4.37 26.59
C SER A 91 17.67 -5.40 26.40
N PHE A 92 17.01 -5.37 25.25
CA PHE A 92 15.99 -6.34 24.88
C PHE A 92 16.55 -7.76 24.75
N SER A 93 17.72 -7.94 24.13
CA SER A 93 18.38 -9.24 23.95
C SER A 93 18.77 -9.85 25.30
N LEU A 94 19.32 -9.07 26.22
CA LEU A 94 19.69 -9.53 27.57
C LEU A 94 18.45 -9.92 28.36
N LEU A 95 17.39 -9.11 28.33
CA LEU A 95 16.14 -9.43 29.01
C LEU A 95 15.50 -10.70 28.45
N LEU A 96 15.50 -10.86 27.12
CA LEU A 96 14.98 -12.03 26.45
C LEU A 96 15.80 -13.28 26.80
N LEU A 97 17.14 -13.19 26.81
CA LEU A 97 18.02 -14.28 27.20
C LEU A 97 17.72 -14.77 28.65
N LEU A 98 17.63 -13.83 29.57
CA LEU A 98 17.31 -14.13 30.97
C LEU A 98 15.94 -14.80 31.11
N THR A 99 14.92 -14.27 30.39
CA THR A 99 13.56 -14.83 30.40
C THR A 99 13.51 -16.24 29.83
N LEU A 100 14.20 -16.49 28.69
CA LEU A 100 14.25 -17.82 28.09
C LEU A 100 15.03 -18.85 28.94
N LEU A 101 16.05 -18.43 29.65
CA LEU A 101 16.81 -19.33 30.55
C LEU A 101 16.02 -19.71 31.78
N LEU A 102 15.41 -18.71 32.45
CA LEU A 102 14.78 -18.92 33.74
C LEU A 102 13.36 -19.44 33.68
N VAL A 103 12.59 -19.04 32.65
CA VAL A 103 11.15 -19.27 32.60
C VAL A 103 10.79 -20.29 31.52
N HIS A 104 10.59 -21.56 31.93
CA HIS A 104 10.19 -22.64 31.01
C HIS A 104 8.93 -22.33 30.17
N PRO A 105 7.81 -21.80 30.72
CA PRO A 105 6.66 -21.40 29.93
C PRO A 105 6.98 -20.32 28.88
N ALA A 106 7.93 -19.41 29.16
CA ALA A 106 8.33 -18.37 28.20
C ALA A 106 9.01 -18.98 26.97
N ARG A 107 9.83 -20.02 27.13
CA ARG A 107 10.40 -20.78 25.99
C ARG A 107 9.31 -21.37 25.10
N CYS A 108 8.25 -21.91 25.69
CA CYS A 108 7.11 -22.44 24.96
C CYS A 108 6.37 -21.32 24.21
N VAL A 109 6.05 -20.21 24.87
CA VAL A 109 5.39 -19.03 24.25
C VAL A 109 6.23 -18.50 23.08
N PHE A 110 7.53 -18.34 23.31
CA PHE A 110 8.45 -17.87 22.27
C PHE A 110 8.46 -18.80 21.03
N SER A 111 8.53 -20.12 21.26
CA SER A 111 8.46 -21.10 20.16
C SER A 111 7.12 -21.07 19.40
N MET A 112 6.03 -20.65 20.08
CA MET A 112 4.72 -20.51 19.44
C MET A 112 4.56 -19.21 18.66
N ILE A 113 5.39 -18.16 18.88
CA ILE A 113 5.30 -16.90 18.15
C ILE A 113 5.49 -17.13 16.64
N MET A 114 6.45 -17.98 16.24
CA MET A 114 6.68 -18.27 14.81
C MET A 114 5.45 -18.86 14.09
N PRO A 115 4.82 -19.95 14.58
CA PRO A 115 3.59 -20.42 13.94
C PRO A 115 2.40 -19.47 14.11
N THR A 116 2.32 -18.64 15.18
CA THR A 116 1.24 -17.65 15.30
C THR A 116 1.30 -16.56 14.24
N LEU A 117 2.47 -16.27 13.65
CA LEU A 117 2.59 -15.43 12.45
C LEU A 117 1.82 -16.00 11.26
N GLY A 118 1.65 -17.32 11.17
CA GLY A 118 0.80 -17.99 10.18
C GLY A 118 -0.69 -17.97 10.52
N THR A 119 -1.11 -17.38 11.65
CA THR A 119 -2.51 -17.31 12.07
C THR A 119 -3.17 -15.99 11.66
N LYS A 120 -4.41 -15.76 12.14
CA LYS A 120 -5.17 -14.51 11.88
C LYS A 120 -4.42 -13.24 12.23
N GLN A 121 -3.59 -13.25 13.27
CA GLN A 121 -2.84 -12.05 13.69
C GLN A 121 -1.70 -11.71 12.74
N GLY A 122 -0.96 -12.72 12.30
CA GLY A 122 0.08 -12.50 11.29
C GLY A 122 -0.51 -11.97 9.97
N ARG A 123 -1.70 -12.44 9.55
CA ARG A 123 -2.39 -11.87 8.38
C ARG A 123 -2.75 -10.41 8.56
N LYS A 124 -3.26 -10.01 9.75
CA LYS A 124 -3.55 -8.61 10.05
C LYS A 124 -2.29 -7.74 9.98
N LEU A 125 -1.17 -8.25 10.51
CA LEU A 125 0.13 -7.59 10.41
C LEU A 125 0.55 -7.38 8.95
N LEU A 126 0.56 -8.45 8.14
CA LEU A 126 0.93 -8.39 6.74
C LEU A 126 0.02 -7.44 5.95
N PHE A 127 -1.29 -7.48 6.18
CA PHE A 127 -2.25 -6.59 5.54
C PHE A 127 -2.02 -5.13 5.94
N SER A 128 -1.78 -4.84 7.22
CA SER A 128 -1.41 -3.51 7.67
C SER A 128 -0.12 -3.01 7.01
N THR A 129 0.87 -3.89 6.83
CA THR A 129 2.12 -3.56 6.13
C THR A 129 1.85 -3.24 4.65
N CYS A 130 0.96 -3.98 3.97
CA CYS A 130 0.56 -3.67 2.59
C CYS A 130 -0.06 -2.28 2.47
N ILE A 131 -1.01 -1.96 3.36
CA ILE A 131 -1.64 -0.63 3.39
C ILE A 131 -0.59 0.45 3.62
N MET A 132 0.32 0.23 4.57
CA MET A 132 1.37 1.19 4.91
C MET A 132 2.28 1.48 3.71
N ILE A 133 2.75 0.43 3.01
CA ILE A 133 3.59 0.57 1.81
C ILE A 133 2.83 1.34 0.74
N ALA A 134 1.55 1.05 0.52
CA ALA A 134 0.71 1.77 -0.43
C ALA A 134 0.57 3.25 -0.05
N VAL A 135 0.24 3.57 1.20
CA VAL A 135 0.08 4.95 1.66
C VAL A 135 1.37 5.74 1.56
N VAL A 136 2.52 5.15 1.93
CA VAL A 136 3.82 5.85 1.89
C VAL A 136 4.29 6.13 0.47
N ASN A 137 4.06 5.23 -0.46
CA ASN A 137 4.64 5.32 -1.81
C ASN A 137 3.63 5.81 -2.85
N ILE A 138 2.38 5.34 -2.81
CA ILE A 138 1.38 5.66 -3.83
C ILE A 138 0.75 7.03 -3.58
N THR A 139 0.39 7.36 -2.33
CA THR A 139 -0.28 8.62 -2.03
C THR A 139 0.56 9.86 -2.41
N PRO A 140 1.86 9.96 -2.07
CA PRO A 140 2.68 11.10 -2.49
C PRO A 140 2.81 11.20 -4.01
N ASN A 141 2.86 10.05 -4.72
CA ASN A 141 2.93 10.02 -6.16
C ASN A 141 1.65 10.59 -6.80
N ILE A 142 0.47 10.17 -6.34
CA ILE A 142 -0.81 10.72 -6.78
C ILE A 142 -0.87 12.23 -6.50
N ILE A 143 -0.49 12.68 -5.29
CA ILE A 143 -0.47 14.10 -4.92
C ILE A 143 0.46 14.88 -5.84
N SER A 144 1.65 14.36 -6.15
CA SER A 144 2.60 14.99 -7.07
C SER A 144 2.01 15.16 -8.46
N ASN A 145 1.35 14.14 -9.00
CA ASN A 145 0.70 14.19 -10.31
C ASN A 145 -0.48 15.16 -10.34
N ILE A 146 -1.30 15.21 -9.30
CA ILE A 146 -2.37 16.21 -9.15
C ILE A 146 -1.79 17.63 -9.12
N LYS A 147 -0.69 17.85 -8.37
CA LYS A 147 0.01 19.14 -8.32
C LYS A 147 0.50 19.56 -9.72
N THR A 148 1.05 18.63 -10.49
CA THR A 148 1.45 18.88 -11.88
C THR A 148 0.27 19.32 -12.75
N ILE A 149 -0.89 18.67 -12.65
CA ILE A 149 -2.11 19.06 -13.37
C ILE A 149 -2.54 20.48 -12.98
N LEU A 150 -2.53 20.79 -11.69
CA LEU A 150 -2.86 22.14 -11.22
C LEU A 150 -1.89 23.20 -11.72
N GLN A 151 -0.59 22.91 -11.79
CA GLN A 151 0.42 23.79 -12.38
C GLN A 151 0.14 24.05 -13.87
N VAL A 152 -0.27 23.02 -14.63
CA VAL A 152 -0.68 23.17 -16.04
C VAL A 152 -1.87 24.11 -16.15
N ILE A 153 -2.93 23.89 -15.35
CA ILE A 153 -4.13 24.73 -15.36
C ILE A 153 -3.79 26.17 -15.00
N GLN A 154 -3.02 26.39 -13.94
CA GLN A 154 -2.61 27.75 -13.53
C GLN A 154 -1.81 28.45 -14.62
N CYS A 155 -0.90 27.73 -15.28
CA CYS A 155 -0.12 28.27 -16.37
C CYS A 155 -0.98 28.70 -17.56
N ILE A 156 -1.89 27.82 -18.02
CA ILE A 156 -2.80 28.13 -19.13
C ILE A 156 -3.68 29.31 -18.76
N CYS A 157 -4.26 29.34 -17.58
CA CYS A 157 -5.10 30.45 -17.13
C CYS A 157 -4.32 31.76 -17.08
N LYS A 158 -3.05 31.74 -16.59
CA LYS A 158 -2.20 32.93 -16.56
C LYS A 158 -1.91 33.43 -17.97
N ASN A 159 -1.43 32.55 -18.86
CA ASN A 159 -1.10 32.95 -20.23
C ASN A 159 -2.33 33.41 -21.02
N SER A 160 -3.50 32.80 -20.79
CA SER A 160 -4.77 33.23 -21.36
C SER A 160 -5.17 34.62 -20.84
N SER A 161 -5.03 34.87 -19.55
CA SER A 161 -5.32 36.16 -18.94
C SER A 161 -4.39 37.25 -19.50
N ASP A 162 -3.08 36.99 -19.56
CA ASP A 162 -2.11 37.93 -20.10
C ASP A 162 -2.37 38.22 -21.60
N SER A 163 -2.75 37.20 -22.38
CA SER A 163 -3.10 37.39 -23.77
C SER A 163 -4.38 38.21 -23.97
N LEU A 164 -5.40 37.97 -23.13
CA LEU A 164 -6.62 38.76 -23.15
C LEU A 164 -6.36 40.24 -22.75
N LEU A 165 -5.50 40.47 -21.77
CA LEU A 165 -5.09 41.80 -21.36
C LEU A 165 -4.36 42.56 -22.47
N ASN A 166 -3.45 41.89 -23.16
CA ASN A 166 -2.76 42.46 -24.30
C ASN A 166 -3.74 42.77 -25.46
N SER A 167 -4.78 41.94 -25.63
CA SER A 167 -5.83 42.19 -26.63
C SER A 167 -6.69 43.40 -26.27
N THR A 168 -6.99 43.62 -24.98
CA THR A 168 -7.73 44.79 -24.52
C THR A 168 -6.89 46.07 -24.64
N ALA A 169 -5.60 46.02 -24.33
CA ALA A 169 -4.68 47.12 -24.56
C ALA A 169 -4.54 47.49 -26.04
N LEU A 170 -4.53 46.47 -26.93
CA LEU A 170 -4.57 46.68 -28.37
C LEU A 170 -5.87 47.37 -28.82
N LEU A 171 -7.02 46.92 -28.28
CA LEU A 171 -8.33 47.56 -28.56
C LEU A 171 -8.36 49.01 -28.09
N GLU A 172 -7.80 49.31 -26.94
CA GLU A 172 -7.68 50.69 -26.44
C GLU A 172 -6.83 51.53 -27.36
N LYS A 173 -5.64 51.05 -27.78
CA LYS A 173 -4.79 51.74 -28.77
C LYS A 173 -5.52 52.02 -30.06
N VAL A 174 -6.24 51.04 -30.59
CA VAL A 174 -7.01 51.16 -31.80
C VAL A 174 -8.17 52.16 -31.66
N SER A 175 -8.81 52.21 -30.49
CA SER A 175 -9.88 53.19 -30.22
C SER A 175 -9.35 54.63 -30.17
N TRP A 176 -8.14 54.85 -29.70
CA TRP A 176 -7.46 56.14 -29.71
C TRP A 176 -7.11 56.55 -31.18
N GLU A 177 -6.45 55.65 -31.93
CA GLU A 177 -6.12 55.92 -33.34
C GLU A 177 -7.36 56.17 -34.17
N PHE A 178 -8.46 55.48 -33.87
CA PHE A 178 -9.76 55.74 -34.52
C PHE A 178 -10.35 57.09 -34.11
N GLY A 179 -10.28 57.41 -32.81
CA GLY A 179 -10.73 58.71 -32.30
C GLY A 179 -10.01 59.91 -32.96
N ASP A 180 -8.68 59.78 -33.05
CA ASP A 180 -7.85 60.79 -33.71
C ASP A 180 -8.18 60.91 -35.22
N ALA A 181 -8.36 59.79 -35.93
CA ALA A 181 -8.74 59.77 -37.31
C ALA A 181 -10.14 60.41 -37.57
N VAL A 182 -11.07 60.19 -36.67
CA VAL A 182 -12.42 60.83 -36.74
C VAL A 182 -12.32 62.32 -36.44
N GLN A 183 -11.48 62.72 -35.50
CA GLN A 183 -11.30 64.13 -35.15
C GLN A 183 -10.59 64.91 -36.29
N GLU A 184 -9.66 64.30 -37.00
CA GLU A 184 -8.99 64.86 -38.16
C GLU A 184 -9.94 64.98 -39.37
N ALA A 185 -10.87 64.03 -39.50
CA ALA A 185 -11.87 64.02 -40.58
C ALA A 185 -13.00 65.05 -40.41
N ILE A 186 -13.20 65.60 -39.21
CA ILE A 186 -14.24 66.63 -38.95
C ILE A 186 -13.64 68.00 -39.26
N PRO A 187 -14.15 68.73 -40.29
CA PRO A 187 -13.67 70.05 -40.63
C PRO A 187 -13.78 70.98 -39.46
N SER A 188 -12.80 71.86 -39.28
CA SER A 188 -12.71 72.89 -38.16
C SER A 188 -13.89 73.85 -38.06
N MET A 189 -14.81 73.79 -39.00
CA MET A 189 -16.03 74.59 -39.06
C MET A 189 -17.20 74.04 -38.21
N TYR A 190 -17.15 72.79 -37.82
CA TYR A 190 -18.09 72.14 -36.91
C TYR A 190 -17.36 71.75 -35.62
N LYS A 191 -17.22 72.70 -34.67
CA LYS A 191 -16.77 72.37 -33.34
C LYS A 191 -17.98 72.24 -32.41
N PRO A 192 -18.63 71.10 -32.31
CA PRO A 192 -19.63 70.95 -31.28
C PRO A 192 -18.93 70.32 -30.08
N MET A 193 -19.09 71.09 -28.97
CA MET A 193 -19.09 70.53 -27.62
C MET A 193 -18.18 69.30 -27.36
N ASN A 194 -17.24 69.49 -26.42
CA ASN A 194 -16.38 68.49 -25.76
C ASN A 194 -17.00 67.10 -25.55
N GLY A 195 -17.10 66.32 -26.55
CA GLY A 195 -17.40 64.87 -26.50
C GLY A 195 -16.12 64.08 -26.68
N HIS A 196 -15.27 64.04 -25.67
CA HIS A 196 -14.25 63.01 -25.65
C HIS A 196 -14.91 61.65 -25.58
N PHE A 197 -14.88 60.89 -26.71
CA PHE A 197 -15.24 59.48 -26.72
C PHE A 197 -14.18 58.74 -25.91
N ARG A 198 -14.37 58.65 -24.57
CA ARG A 198 -13.51 57.89 -23.68
C ARG A 198 -14.07 56.48 -23.62
N PHE A 199 -13.47 55.56 -24.35
CA PHE A 199 -13.62 54.13 -24.10
C PHE A 199 -12.76 53.79 -22.86
N SER A 200 -13.32 53.94 -21.67
CA SER A 200 -12.67 53.44 -20.47
C SER A 200 -13.05 51.97 -20.26
N LEU A 201 -12.24 51.04 -20.76
CA LEU A 201 -12.28 49.68 -20.23
C LEU A 201 -11.85 49.75 -18.77
N LEU A 202 -12.78 49.42 -17.87
CA LEU A 202 -12.47 49.32 -16.45
C LEU A 202 -11.45 48.20 -16.28
N GLN A 203 -10.16 48.54 -16.19
CA GLN A 203 -9.04 47.62 -16.10
C GLN A 203 -8.92 47.08 -14.67
N ASN A 204 -9.80 46.15 -14.28
CA ASN A 204 -9.70 45.39 -13.04
C ASN A 204 -8.87 44.11 -13.22
N SER A 205 -8.02 44.08 -14.24
CA SER A 205 -7.17 42.97 -14.60
C SER A 205 -6.12 42.60 -13.55
N SER A 206 -5.59 43.60 -12.85
CA SER A 206 -4.66 43.41 -11.75
C SER A 206 -5.29 42.63 -10.60
N LEU A 207 -6.57 42.90 -10.31
CA LEU A 207 -7.31 42.18 -9.25
C LEU A 207 -7.54 40.71 -9.58
N ILE A 208 -7.86 40.39 -10.83
CA ILE A 208 -8.05 39.00 -11.28
C ILE A 208 -6.72 38.25 -11.20
N TYR A 209 -5.64 38.85 -11.71
CA TYR A 209 -4.29 38.27 -11.64
C TYR A 209 -3.85 38.06 -10.20
N GLN A 210 -4.03 39.04 -9.32
CA GLN A 210 -3.69 38.94 -7.91
C GLN A 210 -4.50 37.87 -7.20
N LYS A 211 -5.80 37.75 -7.45
CA LYS A 211 -6.64 36.70 -6.88
C LYS A 211 -6.24 35.30 -7.38
N MET A 212 -5.90 35.15 -8.66
CA MET A 212 -5.41 33.86 -9.20
C MET A 212 -4.05 33.47 -8.62
N HIS A 213 -3.13 34.42 -8.48
CA HIS A 213 -1.83 34.16 -7.85
C HIS A 213 -1.98 33.76 -6.39
N LEU A 214 -2.79 34.47 -5.62
CA LEU A 214 -3.09 34.14 -4.22
C LEU A 214 -3.78 32.79 -4.07
N ALA A 215 -4.73 32.45 -4.94
CA ALA A 215 -5.36 31.12 -4.94
C ALA A 215 -4.36 30.02 -5.26
N GLY A 216 -3.49 30.22 -6.24
CA GLY A 216 -2.43 29.27 -6.59
C GLY A 216 -1.42 29.05 -5.48
N GLU A 217 -1.01 30.14 -4.83
CA GLU A 217 -0.09 30.06 -3.69
C GLU A 217 -0.72 29.36 -2.47
N LYS A 218 -1.99 29.66 -2.19
CA LYS A 218 -2.75 29.00 -1.12
C LYS A 218 -2.88 27.51 -1.38
N ILE A 219 -3.28 27.10 -2.59
CA ILE A 219 -3.38 25.69 -2.98
C ILE A 219 -2.00 25.00 -2.82
N SER A 220 -0.92 25.63 -3.32
CA SER A 220 0.43 25.05 -3.19
C SER A 220 0.86 24.87 -1.74
N ARG A 221 0.56 25.80 -0.85
CA ARG A 221 0.86 25.69 0.59
C ARG A 221 0.03 24.60 1.27
N GLU A 222 -1.27 24.50 0.95
CA GLU A 222 -2.13 23.45 1.49
C GLU A 222 -1.67 22.06 1.04
N PHE A 223 -1.23 21.89 -0.21
CA PHE A 223 -0.66 20.61 -0.68
C PHE A 223 0.66 20.26 0.00
N LEU A 224 1.55 21.23 0.22
CA LEU A 224 2.81 20.99 0.93
C LEU A 224 2.56 20.60 2.38
N SER A 225 1.64 21.27 3.06
CA SER A 225 1.29 20.94 4.45
C SER A 225 0.63 19.56 4.55
N ALA A 226 -0.24 19.21 3.60
CA ALA A 226 -0.86 17.89 3.54
C ALA A 226 0.19 16.78 3.28
N GLU A 227 1.16 16.99 2.40
CA GLU A 227 2.23 16.03 2.13
C GLU A 227 3.09 15.75 3.37
N VAL A 228 3.51 16.79 4.09
CA VAL A 228 4.29 16.68 5.34
C VAL A 228 3.47 15.96 6.40
N LEU A 229 2.20 16.38 6.60
CA LEU A 229 1.30 15.76 7.57
C LEU A 229 1.07 14.28 7.30
N VAL A 230 0.89 13.87 6.05
CA VAL A 230 0.74 12.46 5.66
C VAL A 230 2.02 11.68 5.98
N LYS A 231 3.20 12.19 5.60
CA LYS A 231 4.48 11.51 5.89
C LYS A 231 4.72 11.31 7.39
N ASP A 232 4.49 12.34 8.19
CA ASP A 232 4.70 12.26 9.64
C ASP A 232 3.65 11.37 10.32
N SER A 233 2.38 11.49 9.93
CA SER A 233 1.31 10.62 10.44
C SER A 233 1.57 9.14 10.14
N VAL A 234 2.03 8.84 8.93
CA VAL A 234 2.37 7.48 8.52
C VAL A 234 3.57 6.94 9.31
N ARG A 235 4.61 7.76 9.53
CA ARG A 235 5.78 7.38 10.32
C ARG A 235 5.37 7.04 11.76
N VAL A 236 4.58 7.88 12.41
CA VAL A 236 4.08 7.65 13.77
C VAL A 236 3.17 6.43 13.81
N ALA A 237 2.23 6.32 12.87
CA ALA A 237 1.31 5.17 12.77
C ALA A 237 2.08 3.85 12.61
N ASN A 238 3.15 3.83 11.79
CA ASN A 238 4.00 2.65 11.60
C ASN A 238 4.69 2.23 12.91
N ARG A 239 5.25 3.18 13.65
CA ARG A 239 5.90 2.91 14.94
C ARG A 239 4.92 2.34 15.96
N LEU A 240 3.73 2.94 16.07
CA LEU A 240 2.68 2.47 16.97
C LEU A 240 2.13 1.11 16.56
N ALA A 241 1.83 0.91 15.28
CA ALA A 241 1.33 -0.35 14.76
C ALA A 241 2.31 -1.49 14.98
N ALA A 242 3.60 -1.28 14.74
CA ALA A 242 4.64 -2.25 14.93
C ALA A 242 4.72 -2.73 16.38
N GLY A 243 4.74 -1.81 17.34
CA GLY A 243 4.72 -2.14 18.78
C GLY A 243 3.44 -2.89 19.17
N PHE A 244 2.29 -2.41 18.72
CA PHE A 244 0.99 -3.03 19.00
C PHE A 244 0.91 -4.48 18.46
N PHE A 245 1.36 -4.73 17.23
CA PHE A 245 1.32 -6.08 16.65
C PHE A 245 2.26 -7.05 17.36
N MET A 246 3.45 -6.61 17.80
CA MET A 246 4.34 -7.45 18.60
C MET A 246 3.71 -7.85 19.93
N LEU A 247 3.06 -6.90 20.61
CA LEU A 247 2.32 -7.18 21.84
C LEU A 247 1.16 -8.15 21.60
N CYS A 248 0.41 -7.99 20.51
CA CYS A 248 -0.68 -8.89 20.13
C CYS A 248 -0.20 -10.32 19.90
N LEU A 249 0.94 -10.52 19.21
CA LEU A 249 1.51 -11.86 18.98
C LEU A 249 1.93 -12.54 20.29
N CYS A 250 2.59 -11.80 21.17
CA CYS A 250 2.97 -12.30 22.50
C CYS A 250 1.73 -12.64 23.33
N PHE A 251 0.73 -11.77 23.33
CA PHE A 251 -0.53 -11.98 24.05
C PHE A 251 -1.28 -13.22 23.54
N GLU A 252 -1.41 -13.39 22.22
CA GLU A 252 -2.13 -14.52 21.63
C GLU A 252 -1.43 -15.86 21.93
N SER A 253 -0.09 -15.89 21.82
CA SER A 253 0.69 -17.07 22.16
C SER A 253 0.57 -17.43 23.67
N THR A 254 0.58 -16.43 24.53
CA THR A 254 0.40 -16.61 25.98
C THR A 254 -1.02 -17.03 26.32
N TRP A 255 -2.02 -16.44 25.67
CA TRP A 255 -3.44 -16.79 25.85
C TRP A 255 -3.72 -18.23 25.40
N TYR A 256 -3.13 -18.64 24.26
CA TYR A 256 -3.22 -20.02 23.78
C TYR A 256 -2.63 -20.99 24.82
N LEU A 257 -1.42 -20.72 25.31
CA LEU A 257 -0.78 -21.56 26.30
C LEU A 257 -1.59 -21.62 27.62
N LYS A 258 -2.10 -20.47 28.09
CA LYS A 258 -2.98 -20.41 29.27
C LYS A 258 -4.18 -21.33 29.10
N ASN A 259 -4.92 -21.19 27.99
CA ASN A 259 -6.10 -22.02 27.73
C ASN A 259 -5.74 -23.51 27.58
N TYR A 260 -4.61 -23.81 26.96
CA TYR A 260 -4.09 -25.18 26.83
C TYR A 260 -3.83 -25.81 28.22
N LEU A 261 -3.28 -25.07 29.18
CA LEU A 261 -2.96 -25.53 30.53
C LEU A 261 -4.16 -25.49 31.51
N THR A 262 -5.19 -24.66 31.26
CA THR A 262 -6.31 -24.52 32.20
C THR A 262 -7.54 -25.33 31.76
N ASN A 263 -7.77 -25.47 30.45
CA ASN A 263 -8.98 -26.09 29.90
C ASN A 263 -8.68 -27.36 29.13
N LEU A 264 -9.03 -28.51 29.69
CA LEU A 264 -8.85 -29.82 29.06
C LEU A 264 -9.63 -30.02 27.76
N SER A 265 -10.71 -29.25 27.56
CA SER A 265 -11.54 -29.31 26.35
C SER A 265 -11.04 -28.40 25.23
N PHE A 266 -10.22 -27.39 25.57
CA PHE A 266 -9.71 -26.42 24.61
C PHE A 266 -8.80 -27.11 23.60
N ASP A 267 -9.08 -26.97 22.30
CA ASP A 267 -8.29 -27.52 21.19
C ASP A 267 -7.91 -29.02 21.36
N ASN A 268 -8.86 -29.84 21.91
CA ASN A 268 -8.62 -31.24 22.24
C ASN A 268 -9.45 -32.18 21.35
N PHE A 269 -9.13 -32.23 20.06
CA PHE A 269 -9.75 -33.07 19.05
C PHE A 269 -8.72 -33.79 18.16
N TYR A 270 -7.47 -33.87 18.60
CA TYR A 270 -6.39 -34.50 17.83
C TYR A 270 -6.13 -35.94 18.29
N ILE A 271 -5.90 -36.82 17.31
CA ILE A 271 -5.43 -38.19 17.57
C ILE A 271 -3.93 -38.15 17.80
N THR A 272 -3.52 -38.16 19.06
CA THR A 272 -2.11 -38.18 19.45
C THR A 272 -1.62 -39.61 19.69
N LYS A 273 -0.31 -39.83 19.56
CA LYS A 273 0.31 -41.13 19.86
C LYS A 273 -0.03 -41.64 21.28
N LYS A 274 -0.18 -40.73 22.26
CA LYS A 274 -0.59 -41.08 23.63
C LYS A 274 -2.04 -41.59 23.68
N LEU A 275 -2.94 -40.93 22.94
CA LEU A 275 -4.35 -41.37 22.83
C LEU A 275 -4.46 -42.75 22.14
N GLU A 276 -3.67 -42.97 21.06
CA GLU A 276 -3.63 -44.26 20.37
C GLU A 276 -3.15 -45.40 21.28
N ARG A 277 -2.05 -45.16 22.05
CA ARG A 277 -1.57 -46.12 23.05
C ARG A 277 -2.62 -46.41 24.11
N LEU A 278 -3.24 -45.36 24.69
CA LEU A 278 -4.29 -45.49 25.70
C LEU A 278 -5.51 -46.30 25.19
N ALA A 279 -5.88 -46.08 23.93
CA ALA A 279 -6.98 -46.82 23.29
C ALA A 279 -6.61 -48.28 23.00
N ALA A 280 -5.36 -48.53 22.63
CA ALA A 280 -4.83 -49.88 22.43
C ALA A 280 -4.78 -50.67 23.76
N ASP A 281 -4.23 -50.06 24.83
CA ASP A 281 -4.14 -50.65 26.16
C ASP A 281 -5.53 -51.03 26.71
N LYS A 282 -6.55 -50.23 26.42
CA LYS A 282 -7.93 -50.48 26.81
C LYS A 282 -8.76 -51.28 25.79
N ARG A 283 -8.15 -51.85 24.78
CA ARG A 283 -8.80 -52.60 23.66
C ARG A 283 -9.97 -51.86 23.02
N ALA A 284 -9.90 -50.54 22.97
CA ALA A 284 -10.96 -49.65 22.52
C ALA A 284 -10.58 -48.87 21.23
N ALA A 285 -9.74 -49.46 20.39
CA ALA A 285 -9.29 -48.87 19.14
C ALA A 285 -10.44 -48.54 18.17
N HIS A 286 -11.57 -49.26 18.27
CA HIS A 286 -12.80 -49.00 17.50
C HIS A 286 -13.38 -47.61 17.74
N LEU A 287 -13.19 -47.04 18.93
CA LEU A 287 -13.65 -45.67 19.26
C LEU A 287 -12.96 -44.59 18.42
N LEU A 288 -11.69 -44.80 18.05
CA LEU A 288 -10.93 -43.91 17.20
C LEU A 288 -11.38 -43.98 15.74
N VAL A 289 -11.68 -45.18 15.24
CA VAL A 289 -12.17 -45.42 13.88
C VAL A 289 -13.57 -44.82 13.69
N GLY A 290 -14.50 -45.15 14.61
CA GLY A 290 -15.88 -44.62 14.57
C GLY A 290 -15.97 -43.09 14.67
N SER A 291 -15.05 -42.46 15.38
CA SER A 291 -15.03 -41.01 15.56
C SER A 291 -14.10 -40.27 14.58
N SER A 292 -13.54 -40.95 13.57
CA SER A 292 -12.56 -40.41 12.64
C SER A 292 -13.05 -39.16 11.85
N LYS A 293 -14.36 -38.99 11.71
CA LYS A 293 -14.96 -37.79 11.06
C LYS A 293 -14.79 -36.51 11.90
N LYS A 294 -14.64 -36.61 13.22
CA LYS A 294 -14.52 -35.46 14.15
C LYS A 294 -13.11 -35.29 14.74
N LEU A 295 -12.25 -36.26 14.57
CA LEU A 295 -10.89 -36.26 15.09
C LEU A 295 -9.88 -36.04 13.96
N ILE A 296 -8.88 -35.21 14.21
CA ILE A 296 -7.88 -34.83 13.23
C ILE A 296 -6.51 -35.40 13.65
N ARG A 297 -5.74 -35.94 12.71
CA ARG A 297 -4.35 -36.30 12.96
C ARG A 297 -3.48 -35.03 12.87
N PRO A 298 -2.69 -34.66 13.90
CA PRO A 298 -1.89 -33.45 13.91
C PRO A 298 -0.84 -33.42 12.78
N THR A 299 -0.35 -34.59 12.37
CA THR A 299 0.63 -34.75 11.27
C THR A 299 -0.01 -34.95 9.90
N GLY A 300 -1.35 -35.05 9.82
CA GLY A 300 -2.05 -35.30 8.56
C GLY A 300 -2.09 -34.07 7.67
N LEU A 301 -1.80 -34.22 6.37
CA LEU A 301 -1.94 -33.16 5.36
C LEU A 301 -3.40 -32.90 4.96
N ARG A 302 -4.32 -33.83 5.28
CA ARG A 302 -5.74 -33.68 4.94
C ARG A 302 -6.41 -32.60 5.80
N LEU A 303 -7.08 -31.68 5.15
CA LEU A 303 -7.92 -30.66 5.77
C LEU A 303 -9.31 -31.23 6.10
N SER A 304 -9.86 -30.85 7.22
CA SER A 304 -11.24 -31.18 7.55
C SER A 304 -12.19 -30.28 6.74
N ARG A 305 -13.46 -30.71 6.58
CA ARG A 305 -14.46 -29.94 5.83
C ARG A 305 -14.68 -28.54 6.43
N GLU A 306 -14.68 -28.44 7.75
CA GLU A 306 -14.81 -27.15 8.47
C GLU A 306 -13.60 -26.26 8.25
N GLU A 307 -12.39 -26.82 8.23
CA GLU A 307 -11.15 -26.11 7.93
C GLU A 307 -11.15 -25.56 6.51
N VAL A 308 -11.61 -26.34 5.52
CA VAL A 308 -11.73 -25.91 4.11
C VAL A 308 -12.69 -24.73 3.98
N VAL A 309 -13.86 -24.79 4.60
CA VAL A 309 -14.84 -23.68 4.56
C VAL A 309 -14.26 -22.42 5.19
N LEU A 310 -13.57 -22.55 6.32
CA LEU A 310 -12.91 -21.42 6.95
C LEU A 310 -11.81 -20.82 6.06
N CYS A 311 -11.00 -21.66 5.41
CA CYS A 311 -9.99 -21.21 4.44
C CYS A 311 -10.62 -20.45 3.27
N LEU A 312 -11.76 -20.95 2.72
CA LEU A 312 -12.44 -20.29 1.61
C LEU A 312 -12.98 -18.91 2.02
N VAL A 313 -13.61 -18.79 3.19
CA VAL A 313 -14.09 -17.50 3.69
C VAL A 313 -12.93 -16.51 3.89
N GLN A 314 -11.82 -16.97 4.45
CA GLN A 314 -10.64 -16.12 4.62
C GLN A 314 -9.99 -15.74 3.27
N ALA A 315 -9.93 -16.66 2.33
CA ALA A 315 -9.44 -16.36 0.97
C ALA A 315 -10.31 -15.31 0.27
N MET A 316 -11.63 -15.40 0.40
CA MET A 316 -12.55 -14.38 -0.12
C MET A 316 -12.30 -12.99 0.48
N LEU A 317 -12.07 -12.90 1.79
CA LEU A 317 -11.72 -11.63 2.44
C LEU A 317 -10.41 -11.04 1.92
N VAL A 318 -9.38 -11.89 1.73
CA VAL A 318 -8.11 -11.47 1.13
C VAL A 318 -8.30 -11.02 -0.32
N THR A 319 -9.18 -11.69 -1.08
CA THR A 319 -9.51 -11.28 -2.46
C THR A 319 -10.17 -9.91 -2.51
N VAL A 320 -11.13 -9.62 -1.63
CA VAL A 320 -11.75 -8.29 -1.54
C VAL A 320 -10.70 -7.23 -1.22
N ALA A 321 -9.80 -7.51 -0.27
CA ALA A 321 -8.71 -6.60 0.07
C ALA A 321 -7.75 -6.38 -1.13
N LEU A 322 -7.44 -7.42 -1.89
CA LEU A 322 -6.65 -7.32 -3.12
C LEU A 322 -7.33 -6.43 -4.15
N MET A 323 -8.65 -6.60 -4.37
CA MET A 323 -9.40 -5.77 -5.31
C MET A 323 -9.37 -4.29 -4.91
N LEU A 324 -9.53 -3.96 -3.63
CA LEU A 324 -9.41 -2.59 -3.14
C LEU A 324 -7.99 -2.02 -3.37
N MET A 325 -6.96 -2.83 -3.14
CA MET A 325 -5.58 -2.41 -3.40
C MET A 325 -5.31 -2.17 -4.89
N LEU A 326 -5.86 -3.02 -5.77
CA LEU A 326 -5.76 -2.83 -7.22
C LEU A 326 -6.43 -1.53 -7.68
N VAL A 327 -7.55 -1.13 -7.06
CA VAL A 327 -8.18 0.17 -7.34
C VAL A 327 -7.23 1.31 -6.96
N VAL A 328 -6.55 1.25 -5.81
CA VAL A 328 -5.58 2.29 -5.40
C VAL A 328 -4.42 2.39 -6.39
N VAL A 329 -3.87 1.25 -6.82
CA VAL A 329 -2.82 1.20 -7.85
C VAL A 329 -3.32 1.75 -9.19
N ALA A 330 -4.54 1.40 -9.60
CA ALA A 330 -5.14 1.91 -10.84
C ALA A 330 -5.32 3.44 -10.78
N MET A 331 -5.69 4.00 -9.62
CA MET A 331 -5.79 5.44 -9.43
C MET A 331 -4.44 6.15 -9.57
N ASP A 332 -3.34 5.53 -9.14
CA ASP A 332 -1.98 6.06 -9.33
C ASP A 332 -1.61 6.13 -10.82
N HIS A 333 -1.84 5.03 -11.55
CA HIS A 333 -1.62 4.99 -13.00
C HIS A 333 -2.52 5.99 -13.75
N PHE A 334 -3.76 6.13 -13.33
CA PHE A 334 -4.69 7.09 -13.90
C PHE A 334 -4.22 8.54 -13.67
N ALA A 335 -3.83 8.89 -12.45
CA ALA A 335 -3.32 10.22 -12.11
C ALA A 335 -2.07 10.57 -12.94
N PHE A 336 -1.15 9.62 -13.11
CA PHE A 336 0.02 9.79 -13.98
C PHE A 336 -0.39 10.00 -15.45
N SER A 337 -1.28 9.15 -15.99
CA SER A 337 -1.72 9.24 -17.38
C SER A 337 -2.40 10.58 -17.70
N VAL A 338 -3.24 11.07 -16.78
CA VAL A 338 -3.88 12.37 -16.91
C VAL A 338 -2.87 13.50 -16.85
N ALA A 339 -1.92 13.46 -15.89
CA ALA A 339 -0.89 14.47 -15.74
C ALA A 339 0.02 14.54 -16.98
N ASP A 340 0.47 13.39 -17.49
CA ASP A 340 1.32 13.30 -18.67
C ASP A 340 0.57 13.80 -19.93
N THR A 341 -0.68 13.41 -20.07
CA THR A 341 -1.53 13.88 -21.19
C THR A 341 -1.78 15.40 -21.09
N ALA A 342 -2.04 15.92 -19.88
CA ALA A 342 -2.25 17.34 -19.65
C ALA A 342 -0.99 18.15 -20.01
N VAL A 343 0.18 17.72 -19.57
CA VAL A 343 1.46 18.40 -19.87
C VAL A 343 1.73 18.39 -21.38
N ARG A 344 1.60 17.25 -22.03
CA ARG A 344 1.83 17.13 -23.49
C ARG A 344 0.85 17.94 -24.31
N LYS A 345 -0.44 17.86 -24.01
CA LYS A 345 -1.48 18.60 -24.74
C LYS A 345 -1.36 20.11 -24.52
N ALA A 346 -1.09 20.53 -23.28
CA ALA A 346 -0.90 21.94 -22.96
C ALA A 346 0.32 22.56 -23.68
N ALA A 347 1.39 21.78 -23.90
CA ALA A 347 2.55 22.23 -24.67
C ALA A 347 2.25 22.34 -26.19
N GLN A 348 1.31 21.55 -26.71
CA GLN A 348 0.94 21.51 -28.11
C GLN A 348 -0.10 22.56 -28.52
N PHE A 349 -0.69 23.29 -27.57
CA PHE A 349 -1.65 24.34 -27.91
C PHE A 349 -0.99 25.43 -28.76
N SER A 350 -1.50 25.58 -29.98
CA SER A 350 -1.05 26.60 -30.92
C SER A 350 -1.57 27.97 -30.51
N ALA A 351 -0.84 29.02 -30.86
CA ALA A 351 -1.33 30.39 -30.76
C ALA A 351 -2.49 30.56 -31.74
N VAL A 352 -3.61 31.10 -31.27
CA VAL A 352 -4.76 31.38 -32.11
C VAL A 352 -4.59 32.78 -32.70
N PRO A 353 -4.43 32.93 -34.02
CA PRO A 353 -4.36 34.26 -34.64
C PRO A 353 -5.77 34.91 -34.63
N VAL A 354 -5.86 36.08 -34.06
CA VAL A 354 -7.05 36.92 -34.03
C VAL A 354 -6.77 38.18 -34.89
N THR A 355 -7.58 38.41 -35.90
CA THR A 355 -7.50 39.59 -36.75
C THR A 355 -8.62 40.55 -36.39
N LEU A 356 -8.25 41.74 -35.94
CA LEU A 356 -9.19 42.84 -35.74
C LEU A 356 -9.14 43.76 -36.95
N SER A 357 -10.20 43.80 -37.72
CA SER A 357 -10.32 44.70 -38.87
C SER A 357 -11.35 45.78 -38.56
N ILE A 358 -10.90 47.03 -38.57
CA ILE A 358 -11.78 48.17 -38.39
C ILE A 358 -11.83 48.96 -39.68
N LYS A 359 -13.03 49.09 -40.25
CA LYS A 359 -13.30 49.87 -41.42
C LYS A 359 -14.26 51.00 -41.07
N TYR A 360 -13.82 52.19 -41.32
CA TYR A 360 -14.67 53.37 -41.14
C TYR A 360 -14.60 54.22 -42.45
N LYS A 361 -15.76 54.60 -42.92
CA LYS A 361 -15.90 55.55 -44.03
C LYS A 361 -16.66 56.77 -43.57
N ALA A 362 -16.03 57.93 -43.63
CA ALA A 362 -16.69 59.19 -43.37
C ALA A 362 -17.12 59.79 -44.71
N GLU A 363 -18.42 59.85 -44.91
CA GLU A 363 -19.02 60.46 -46.08
C GLU A 363 -19.78 61.74 -45.62
N VAL A 364 -19.43 62.89 -46.14
CA VAL A 364 -20.20 64.12 -45.89
C VAL A 364 -21.34 64.20 -46.93
N GLY A 365 -22.52 63.84 -46.45
CA GLY A 365 -23.76 64.20 -47.18
C GLY A 365 -24.07 65.67 -47.04
N ILE A 366 -23.80 66.43 -48.06
CA ILE A 366 -24.22 67.85 -48.07
C ILE A 366 -25.75 67.87 -48.02
N MET A 367 -26.27 68.60 -47.04
CA MET A 367 -27.69 68.72 -46.69
C MET A 367 -28.61 68.68 -47.93
N PRO A 368 -29.55 67.75 -47.96
CA PRO A 368 -30.33 67.52 -49.24
C PRO A 368 -31.47 68.50 -49.41
N PHE A 369 -31.73 69.39 -48.52
CA PHE A 369 -33.00 70.19 -48.60
C PHE A 369 -32.96 71.42 -49.46
N LEU A 370 -31.83 72.10 -49.68
CA LEU A 370 -31.74 73.33 -50.43
C LEU A 370 -31.17 73.16 -51.89
N PHE A 371 -30.48 72.07 -52.16
CA PHE A 371 -29.82 71.83 -53.46
C PHE A 371 -30.52 70.84 -54.40
N LYS A 372 -31.61 70.20 -53.99
CA LYS A 372 -32.35 69.26 -54.78
C LYS A 372 -33.13 69.90 -55.95
N ILE A 373 -33.19 71.28 -56.01
CA ILE A 373 -33.93 71.98 -56.99
C ILE A 373 -33.08 72.41 -58.19
N PHE A 374 -31.74 72.41 -58.10
CA PHE A 374 -30.99 73.06 -59.18
C PHE A 374 -29.78 72.27 -59.75
N TRP A 375 -29.32 71.16 -59.20
CA TRP A 375 -28.21 70.42 -59.79
C TRP A 375 -28.24 68.92 -59.51
N ARG A 376 -27.57 68.19 -60.47
CA ARG A 376 -27.35 66.72 -60.40
C ARG A 376 -26.82 66.19 -59.13
N PRO A 377 -27.08 64.90 -58.79
CA PRO A 377 -26.54 64.30 -57.60
C PRO A 377 -25.03 64.39 -57.63
N SER A 378 -24.44 65.21 -56.73
CA SER A 378 -23.00 65.26 -56.47
C SER A 378 -22.61 64.02 -55.77
N GLU A 379 -21.54 63.37 -56.27
CA GLU A 379 -20.87 62.25 -55.59
C GLU A 379 -20.56 62.66 -54.12
N ALA A 380 -20.93 61.84 -53.20
CA ALA A 380 -20.59 61.99 -51.75
C ALA A 380 -19.07 62.16 -51.65
N LEU A 381 -18.63 63.30 -51.09
CA LEU A 381 -17.22 63.56 -50.92
C LEU A 381 -16.71 62.68 -49.82
N LEU A 382 -15.88 61.69 -50.14
CA LEU A 382 -15.25 60.77 -49.19
C LEU A 382 -14.21 61.60 -48.40
N LEU A 383 -14.49 61.90 -47.14
CA LEU A 383 -13.64 62.71 -46.28
C LEU A 383 -12.49 61.90 -45.67
N SER A 384 -12.71 60.64 -45.32
CA SER A 384 -11.68 59.77 -44.79
C SER A 384 -12.10 58.31 -44.95
N ASP A 385 -11.16 57.49 -45.35
CA ASP A 385 -11.31 56.03 -45.39
C ASP A 385 -10.27 55.42 -44.41
N PHE A 386 -10.76 54.97 -43.28
CA PHE A 386 -9.93 54.32 -42.26
C PHE A 386 -10.12 52.83 -42.39
N ASN A 387 -9.09 52.15 -42.87
CA ASN A 387 -9.07 50.68 -43.01
C ASN A 387 -7.78 50.14 -42.43
N LYS A 388 -7.79 49.77 -41.16
CA LYS A 388 -6.62 49.15 -40.47
C LYS A 388 -6.98 47.77 -40.02
N THR A 389 -6.08 46.81 -40.26
CA THR A 389 -6.18 45.44 -39.80
C THR A 389 -5.04 45.18 -38.81
N TYR A 390 -5.41 44.74 -37.61
CA TYR A 390 -4.45 44.39 -36.54
C TYR A 390 -4.43 42.89 -36.35
N HIS A 391 -3.23 42.32 -36.34
CA HIS A 391 -3.00 40.89 -36.11
C HIS A 391 -2.51 40.72 -34.67
N HIS A 392 -3.21 39.92 -33.91
CA HIS A 392 -2.84 39.55 -32.57
C HIS A 392 -2.85 38.02 -32.40
N HIS A 393 -1.92 37.49 -31.61
CA HIS A 393 -1.84 36.05 -31.33
C HIS A 393 -2.21 35.79 -29.87
N LEU A 394 -3.34 35.10 -29.67
CA LEU A 394 -3.74 34.63 -28.36
C LEU A 394 -2.92 33.36 -28.03
N ILE A 395 -2.10 33.43 -27.01
CA ILE A 395 -1.20 32.34 -26.60
C ILE A 395 -1.83 31.58 -25.45
N PHE A 396 -2.19 30.32 -25.68
CA PHE A 396 -2.73 29.40 -24.69
C PHE A 396 -1.71 28.30 -24.31
N SER A 397 -0.52 28.30 -24.91
CA SER A 397 0.49 27.28 -24.71
C SER A 397 1.15 27.36 -23.34
N SER A 398 1.40 26.21 -22.75
CA SER A 398 2.19 26.08 -21.51
C SER A 398 3.72 26.01 -21.74
N ALA A 399 4.19 26.13 -22.99
CA ALA A 399 5.60 25.95 -23.35
C ALA A 399 6.56 26.91 -22.60
N ARG A 400 6.08 28.06 -22.14
CA ARG A 400 6.85 29.06 -21.38
C ARG A 400 6.80 28.84 -19.85
N CYS A 401 6.02 27.90 -19.37
CA CYS A 401 5.84 27.68 -17.95
C CYS A 401 6.82 26.62 -17.42
N ARG A 402 7.27 26.85 -16.19
CA ARG A 402 8.05 25.85 -15.44
C ARG A 402 7.07 24.86 -14.79
N ILE A 403 6.76 23.76 -15.47
CA ILE A 403 5.89 22.69 -14.98
C ILE A 403 6.76 21.54 -14.51
N SER A 404 6.46 21.00 -13.34
CA SER A 404 7.13 19.77 -12.84
C SER A 404 6.78 18.59 -13.74
N PRO A 405 7.74 17.74 -14.13
CA PRO A 405 7.44 16.55 -14.90
C PRO A 405 6.53 15.60 -14.09
N PRO A 406 5.58 14.91 -14.73
CA PRO A 406 4.75 13.93 -14.04
C PRO A 406 5.60 12.75 -13.54
N THR A 407 5.31 12.26 -12.35
CA THR A 407 6.04 11.17 -11.71
C THR A 407 5.41 9.82 -12.06
N PRO A 408 6.14 8.91 -12.74
CA PRO A 408 5.61 7.59 -13.08
C PRO A 408 5.39 6.72 -11.84
N PRO A 409 4.40 5.81 -11.86
CA PRO A 409 4.21 4.82 -10.81
C PRO A 409 5.44 3.94 -10.62
N ASN A 410 5.81 3.65 -9.36
CA ASN A 410 6.98 2.86 -9.06
C ASN A 410 6.71 1.35 -9.19
N PRO A 411 7.30 0.64 -10.17
CA PRO A 411 7.05 -0.79 -10.39
C PRO A 411 7.52 -1.67 -9.22
N SER A 412 8.54 -1.24 -8.46
CA SER A 412 9.02 -1.97 -7.29
C SER A 412 7.97 -2.05 -6.19
N VAL A 413 7.17 -0.99 -6.00
CA VAL A 413 6.08 -0.97 -5.03
C VAL A 413 4.99 -1.97 -5.41
N LEU A 414 4.63 -2.01 -6.69
CA LEU A 414 3.64 -2.97 -7.22
C LEU A 414 4.11 -4.42 -6.99
N LEU A 415 5.39 -4.71 -7.26
CA LEU A 415 5.99 -6.02 -7.06
C LEU A 415 5.97 -6.42 -5.59
N VAL A 416 6.38 -5.54 -4.68
CA VAL A 416 6.39 -5.80 -3.23
C VAL A 416 4.97 -6.04 -2.70
N VAL A 417 4.00 -5.22 -3.09
CA VAL A 417 2.60 -5.39 -2.71
C VAL A 417 2.05 -6.71 -3.25
N GLY A 418 2.32 -7.05 -4.50
CA GLY A 418 1.94 -8.31 -5.11
C GLY A 418 2.52 -9.52 -4.37
N LEU A 419 3.83 -9.48 -4.02
CA LEU A 419 4.49 -10.52 -3.24
C LEU A 419 3.85 -10.68 -1.86
N LEU A 420 3.54 -9.57 -1.17
CA LEU A 420 2.88 -9.61 0.13
C LEU A 420 1.48 -10.22 0.05
N PHE A 421 0.71 -9.97 -1.01
CA PHE A 421 -0.57 -10.64 -1.23
C PHE A 421 -0.41 -12.14 -1.52
N CYS A 422 0.62 -12.56 -2.25
CA CYS A 422 0.94 -13.99 -2.40
C CYS A 422 1.23 -14.65 -1.04
N ILE A 423 2.00 -13.97 -0.18
CA ILE A 423 2.26 -14.44 1.19
C ILE A 423 0.96 -14.47 2.00
N LEU A 424 0.08 -13.46 1.89
CA LEU A 424 -1.22 -13.44 2.55
C LEU A 424 -2.08 -14.63 2.17
N TYR A 425 -2.17 -14.99 0.89
CA TYR A 425 -2.86 -16.22 0.45
C TYR A 425 -2.19 -17.47 1.01
N GLY A 426 -0.87 -17.51 1.01
CA GLY A 426 -0.11 -18.61 1.65
C GLY A 426 -0.46 -18.78 3.13
N THR A 427 -0.58 -17.68 3.89
CA THR A 427 -0.92 -17.73 5.32
C THR A 427 -2.35 -18.23 5.58
N VAL A 428 -3.29 -18.06 4.64
CA VAL A 428 -4.65 -18.61 4.76
C VAL A 428 -4.60 -20.14 4.84
N PHE A 429 -3.80 -20.77 3.99
CA PHE A 429 -3.61 -22.22 4.02
C PHE A 429 -2.75 -22.67 5.21
N LEU A 430 -1.74 -21.89 5.55
CA LEU A 430 -0.83 -22.19 6.67
C LEU A 430 -1.50 -22.06 8.04
N GLU A 431 -2.59 -21.32 8.18
CA GLU A 431 -3.28 -21.11 9.48
C GLU A 431 -3.65 -22.44 10.15
N THR A 432 -4.18 -23.39 9.37
CA THR A 432 -4.58 -24.71 9.89
C THR A 432 -3.38 -25.47 10.42
N TYR A 433 -2.28 -25.46 9.64
CA TYR A 433 -1.04 -26.14 10.03
C TYR A 433 -0.33 -25.41 11.19
N ALA A 434 -0.39 -24.09 11.21
CA ALA A 434 0.14 -23.28 12.30
C ALA A 434 -0.54 -23.62 13.64
N ARG A 435 -1.87 -23.78 13.67
CA ARG A 435 -2.59 -24.23 14.87
C ARG A 435 -2.17 -25.65 15.30
N ARG A 436 -2.05 -26.58 14.35
CA ARG A 436 -1.56 -27.93 14.63
C ARG A 436 -0.13 -27.92 15.18
N LEU A 437 0.72 -27.00 14.67
CA LEU A 437 2.09 -26.84 15.14
C LEU A 437 2.14 -26.24 16.55
N CYS A 438 1.36 -25.19 16.84
CA CYS A 438 1.21 -24.63 18.20
C CYS A 438 0.80 -25.74 19.19
N ARG A 439 -0.16 -26.57 18.82
CA ARG A 439 -0.62 -27.70 19.61
C ARG A 439 0.50 -28.71 19.85
N SER A 440 1.29 -29.06 18.83
CA SER A 440 2.42 -29.99 18.94
C SER A 440 3.53 -29.44 19.82
N ILE A 441 3.83 -28.12 19.70
CA ILE A 441 4.80 -27.43 20.55
C ILE A 441 4.35 -27.50 22.03
N ALA A 442 3.12 -27.08 22.32
CA ALA A 442 2.60 -27.14 23.68
C ALA A 442 2.64 -28.56 24.28
N ALA A 443 2.32 -29.59 23.47
CA ALA A 443 2.38 -30.99 23.89
C ALA A 443 3.81 -31.48 24.19
N SER A 444 4.83 -30.97 23.48
CA SER A 444 6.23 -31.34 23.74
C SER A 444 6.77 -30.69 25.03
N PHE A 445 6.39 -29.45 25.34
CA PHE A 445 6.80 -28.77 26.56
C PHE A 445 6.08 -29.26 27.81
N PHE A 446 4.80 -29.68 27.72
CA PHE A 446 3.97 -30.06 28.85
C PHE A 446 3.44 -31.50 28.72
N GLN A 447 4.35 -32.47 28.72
CA GLN A 447 4.03 -33.88 28.48
C GLN A 447 3.08 -34.49 29.54
N SER A 448 3.19 -34.15 30.79
CA SER A 448 2.32 -34.61 31.87
C SER A 448 0.89 -34.07 31.71
N TRP A 449 0.76 -32.84 31.22
CA TRP A 449 -0.56 -32.24 30.93
C TRP A 449 -1.20 -32.88 29.73
N GLU A 450 -0.41 -33.22 28.72
CA GLU A 450 -0.90 -33.93 27.53
C GLU A 450 -1.48 -35.32 27.86
N GLU A 451 -0.94 -36.02 28.84
CA GLU A 451 -1.53 -37.27 29.33
C GLU A 451 -2.92 -37.07 29.93
N LYS A 452 -3.09 -36.05 30.78
CA LYS A 452 -4.39 -35.68 31.33
C LYS A 452 -5.41 -35.32 30.23
N ARG A 453 -4.97 -34.61 29.20
CA ARG A 453 -5.79 -34.24 28.04
C ARG A 453 -6.19 -35.44 27.19
N ALA A 454 -5.27 -36.39 26.95
CA ALA A 454 -5.53 -37.62 26.24
C ALA A 454 -6.57 -38.49 27.00
N LEU A 455 -6.43 -38.61 28.33
CA LEU A 455 -7.39 -39.33 29.18
C LEU A 455 -8.76 -38.65 29.19
N HIS A 456 -8.82 -37.32 29.24
CA HIS A 456 -10.09 -36.57 29.15
C HIS A 456 -10.79 -36.83 27.82
N LEU A 457 -10.05 -36.78 26.70
CA LEU A 457 -10.60 -37.03 25.37
C LEU A 457 -11.10 -38.47 25.23
N TYR A 458 -10.33 -39.46 25.72
CA TYR A 458 -10.75 -40.87 25.74
C TYR A 458 -12.06 -41.03 26.50
N ARG A 459 -12.19 -40.47 27.72
CA ARG A 459 -13.43 -40.53 28.50
C ARG A 459 -14.61 -39.89 27.78
N LYS A 460 -14.41 -38.79 27.09
CA LYS A 460 -15.40 -38.09 26.28
C LYS A 460 -15.90 -38.96 25.13
N LEU A 461 -14.98 -39.60 24.41
CA LEU A 461 -15.31 -40.51 23.29
C LEU A 461 -16.06 -41.75 23.77
N SER A 462 -15.60 -42.38 24.85
CA SER A 462 -16.27 -43.54 25.44
C SER A 462 -17.70 -43.24 25.91
N ARG A 463 -17.92 -42.06 26.54
CA ARG A 463 -19.28 -41.62 26.94
C ARG A 463 -20.18 -41.37 25.73
N ARG A 464 -19.68 -40.83 24.63
CA ARG A 464 -20.45 -40.62 23.38
C ARG A 464 -20.86 -41.94 22.78
N HIS A 465 -19.91 -42.86 22.63
CA HIS A 465 -20.17 -44.18 22.06
C HIS A 465 -21.22 -44.93 22.87
N ARG A 466 -21.13 -44.91 24.21
CA ARG A 466 -22.16 -45.54 25.10
C ARG A 466 -23.54 -44.90 24.90
N LYS A 467 -23.64 -43.57 24.71
CA LYS A 467 -24.92 -42.89 24.44
C LYS A 467 -25.48 -43.31 23.07
N GLU A 468 -24.68 -43.41 22.04
CA GLU A 468 -25.07 -43.86 20.72
C GLU A 468 -25.54 -45.32 20.74
N GLN A 469 -24.87 -46.21 21.46
CA GLN A 469 -25.28 -47.58 21.63
C GLN A 469 -26.61 -47.73 22.41
N ASN A 470 -26.82 -46.92 23.45
CA ASN A 470 -28.06 -46.95 24.21
C ASN A 470 -29.25 -46.38 23.40
N SER A 471 -29.01 -45.38 22.56
CA SER A 471 -30.00 -44.83 21.63
C SER A 471 -30.45 -45.86 20.59
N LEU A 472 -29.49 -46.62 20.03
CA LEU A 472 -29.77 -47.68 19.07
C LEU A 472 -30.55 -48.86 19.71
N LYS A 473 -30.28 -49.21 20.99
CA LYS A 473 -31.03 -50.24 21.73
C LYS A 473 -32.44 -49.81 22.17
N GLY A 474 -32.70 -48.52 22.27
CA GLY A 474 -34.00 -47.99 22.59
C GLY A 474 -34.96 -47.80 21.40
N HIS A 475 -34.47 -47.99 20.18
CA HIS A 475 -35.21 -47.98 18.92
C HIS A 475 -35.53 -49.36 18.37
N VAL A 476 -35.07 -50.44 19.01
CA VAL A 476 -35.44 -51.84 18.78
C VAL A 476 -36.40 -52.31 19.85
#